data_ec45ce23a083beb00dd1534adb204628
#
_entry.id   ec45ce23a083beb00dd1534adb204628
#
_cell.length_a   1.000
_cell.length_b   1.000
_cell.length_c   1.000
_cell.angle_alpha   90.00
_cell.angle_beta   90.00
_cell.angle_gamma   90.00
#
_symmetry.space_group_name_H-M   'P 1'
#
loop_
_entity.id
_entity.type
_entity.pdbx_description
1 polymer ?
#
loop_
_entity_poly.entity_id
_entity_poly.type
_entity_poly.pdbx_seq_one_letter_code
_entity_poly.pdbx_strand_id
1 'polypeptide(L)'
;GGPGVMEAAIRGASDAKGLNVGLNISLPHEQAANPHVTRELNFEFHYFFMRKFWFVYLAKAIVIFPGGFGTLDEFFEVLTLVQTRKLRKPMAVILYGKSYWSEILNLDAMVKYGTIDPADLELFKSVDSVDEAFAYITGKMEEVLPLPGASL
;
A
#
# COMPACT_ATOMS: atom_id res chain seq x y z
N GLY A 1 7.62 -7.85 8.25
CA GLY A 1 8.06 -7.68 6.87
C GLY A 1 9.43 -8.27 6.62
N GLY A 2 9.68 -8.74 5.41
CA GLY A 2 10.96 -9.30 5.01
C GLY A 2 12.07 -8.24 4.86
N PRO A 3 13.28 -8.67 4.50
CA PRO A 3 14.41 -7.77 4.26
C PRO A 3 14.17 -6.83 3.07
N GLY A 4 15.00 -5.80 2.94
CA GLY A 4 14.93 -4.84 1.84
C GLY A 4 13.97 -3.69 2.11
N VAL A 5 13.07 -3.39 1.16
CA VAL A 5 12.17 -2.23 1.21
C VAL A 5 11.22 -2.28 2.42
N MET A 6 10.68 -3.44 2.76
CA MET A 6 9.78 -3.57 3.92
C MET A 6 10.51 -3.28 5.23
N GLU A 7 11.73 -3.77 5.38
CA GLU A 7 12.58 -3.45 6.53
C GLU A 7 12.95 -1.97 6.58
N ALA A 8 13.31 -1.38 5.43
CA ALA A 8 13.63 0.03 5.32
C ALA A 8 12.45 0.93 5.73
N ALA A 9 11.23 0.58 5.32
CA ALA A 9 10.02 1.31 5.71
C ALA A 9 9.77 1.25 7.22
N ILE A 10 9.89 0.07 7.82
CA ILE A 10 9.71 -0.13 9.26
C ILE A 10 10.80 0.63 10.04
N ARG A 11 12.06 0.54 9.60
CA ARG A 11 13.16 1.27 10.22
C ARG A 11 12.98 2.79 10.13
N GLY A 12 12.59 3.31 8.95
CA GLY A 12 12.31 4.73 8.77
C GLY A 12 11.19 5.23 9.69
N ALA A 13 10.13 4.46 9.88
CA ALA A 13 9.07 4.81 10.83
C ALA A 13 9.56 4.78 12.29
N SER A 14 10.44 3.83 12.65
CA SER A 14 11.09 3.81 13.98
C SER A 14 12.00 5.01 14.19
N ASP A 15 12.81 5.38 13.19
CA ASP A 15 13.69 6.55 13.25
C ASP A 15 12.89 7.86 13.45
N ALA A 16 11.68 7.91 12.85
CA ALA A 16 10.71 9.00 13.06
C ALA A 16 9.90 8.88 14.35
N LYS A 17 10.21 7.91 15.23
CA LYS A 17 9.48 7.61 16.48
C LYS A 17 7.99 7.26 16.25
N GLY A 18 7.67 6.74 15.07
CA GLY A 18 6.36 6.23 14.74
C GLY A 18 6.15 4.79 15.23
N LEU A 19 4.90 4.41 15.44
CA LEU A 19 4.53 3.02 15.72
C LEU A 19 4.61 2.20 14.44
N ASN A 20 5.13 0.98 14.56
CA ASN A 20 5.24 0.01 13.47
C ASN A 20 4.35 -1.19 13.74
N VAL A 21 3.54 -1.55 12.77
CA VAL A 21 2.68 -2.73 12.83
C VAL A 21 3.20 -3.79 11.86
N GLY A 22 3.51 -4.96 12.36
CA GLY A 22 3.88 -6.13 11.55
C GLY A 22 2.67 -7.04 11.33
N LEU A 23 2.28 -7.25 10.08
CA LEU A 23 1.25 -8.20 9.68
C LEU A 23 1.93 -9.35 8.94
N ASN A 24 2.36 -10.36 9.68
CA ASN A 24 3.11 -11.49 9.15
C ASN A 24 2.17 -12.63 8.72
N ILE A 25 2.68 -13.50 7.86
CA ILE A 25 1.99 -14.73 7.45
C ILE A 25 2.87 -15.92 7.81
N SER A 26 2.28 -16.93 8.45
CA SER A 26 2.98 -18.18 8.71
C SER A 26 3.27 -18.88 7.39
N LEU A 27 4.55 -19.05 7.08
CA LEU A 27 5.03 -19.80 5.91
C LEU A 27 5.86 -21.00 6.38
N PRO A 28 5.91 -22.10 5.59
CA PRO A 28 6.69 -23.28 5.94
C PRO A 28 8.19 -23.03 6.14
N HIS A 29 8.71 -21.95 5.56
CA HIS A 29 10.07 -21.47 5.77
C HIS A 29 9.97 -20.15 6.55
N GLU A 30 10.20 -20.21 7.86
CA GLU A 30 10.14 -19.09 8.77
C GLU A 30 11.08 -17.96 8.34
N GLN A 31 10.51 -16.79 8.12
CA GLN A 31 11.25 -15.52 8.14
C GLN A 31 11.28 -15.03 9.57
N ALA A 32 12.45 -14.72 10.10
CA ALA A 32 12.57 -14.09 11.40
C ALA A 32 11.77 -12.76 11.41
N ALA A 33 11.10 -12.49 12.53
CA ALA A 33 10.38 -11.23 12.69
C ALA A 33 11.35 -10.05 12.53
N ASN A 34 10.91 -8.99 11.85
CA ASN A 34 11.72 -7.79 11.67
C ASN A 34 11.99 -7.14 13.03
N PRO A 35 13.27 -6.90 13.42
CA PRO A 35 13.63 -6.41 14.73
C PRO A 35 13.14 -4.97 15.04
N HIS A 36 12.75 -4.21 14.02
CA HIS A 36 12.27 -2.84 14.16
C HIS A 36 10.75 -2.71 14.34
N VAL A 37 10.00 -3.81 14.29
CA VAL A 37 8.56 -3.80 14.55
C VAL A 37 8.29 -3.53 16.04
N THR A 38 7.31 -2.67 16.34
CA THR A 38 6.83 -2.48 17.72
C THR A 38 6.34 -3.82 18.25
N ARG A 39 6.95 -4.30 19.34
CA ARG A 39 6.81 -5.67 19.84
C ARG A 39 5.34 -6.09 20.05
N GLU A 40 4.55 -5.19 20.61
CA GLU A 40 3.14 -5.41 20.92
C GLU A 40 2.23 -5.36 19.70
N LEU A 41 2.76 -4.88 18.55
CA LEU A 41 2.04 -4.70 17.28
C LEU A 41 2.53 -5.67 16.20
N ASN A 42 3.11 -6.78 16.59
CA ASN A 42 3.57 -7.83 15.69
C ASN A 42 2.54 -8.97 15.66
N PHE A 43 1.76 -9.02 14.59
CA PHE A 43 0.67 -10.00 14.44
C PHE A 43 1.06 -11.07 13.42
N GLU A 44 0.63 -12.31 13.66
CA GLU A 44 0.83 -13.44 12.77
C GLU A 44 -0.51 -13.99 12.32
N PHE A 45 -0.65 -14.21 11.01
CA PHE A 45 -1.85 -14.75 10.39
C PHE A 45 -1.56 -16.09 9.74
N HIS A 46 -2.50 -17.03 9.83
CA HIS A 46 -2.44 -18.30 9.11
C HIS A 46 -3.04 -18.19 7.70
N TYR A 47 -4.01 -17.29 7.50
CA TYR A 47 -4.73 -17.14 6.24
C TYR A 47 -4.39 -15.82 5.55
N PHE A 48 -4.02 -15.89 4.27
CA PHE A 48 -3.68 -14.70 3.47
C PHE A 48 -4.82 -13.68 3.43
N PHE A 49 -6.08 -14.13 3.27
CA PHE A 49 -7.22 -13.22 3.15
C PHE A 49 -7.45 -12.40 4.43
N MET A 50 -7.22 -12.98 5.61
CA MET A 50 -7.35 -12.26 6.88
C MET A 50 -6.28 -11.19 7.02
N ARG A 51 -5.02 -11.51 6.68
CA ARG A 51 -3.91 -10.55 6.69
C ARG A 51 -4.18 -9.40 5.73
N LYS A 52 -4.59 -9.70 4.47
CA LYS A 52 -4.91 -8.70 3.46
C LYS A 52 -6.07 -7.80 3.88
N PHE A 53 -7.12 -8.38 4.46
CA PHE A 53 -8.25 -7.60 4.98
C PHE A 53 -7.78 -6.52 5.97
N TRP A 54 -7.02 -6.88 6.99
CA TRP A 54 -6.53 -5.92 8.00
C TRP A 54 -5.54 -4.94 7.41
N PHE A 55 -4.69 -5.38 6.50
CA PHE A 55 -3.74 -4.52 5.81
C PHE A 55 -4.43 -3.38 5.06
N VAL A 56 -5.47 -3.68 4.30
CA VAL A 56 -6.23 -2.68 3.52
C VAL A 56 -7.22 -1.91 4.39
N TYR A 57 -7.89 -2.59 5.33
CA TYR A 57 -8.92 -1.96 6.16
C TYR A 57 -8.41 -0.78 6.98
N LEU A 58 -7.23 -0.88 7.55
CA LEU A 58 -6.64 0.16 8.40
C LEU A 58 -5.85 1.22 7.59
N ALA A 59 -5.34 0.86 6.42
CA ALA A 59 -4.50 1.75 5.63
C ALA A 59 -5.23 3.02 5.18
N LYS A 60 -4.53 4.14 5.17
CA LYS A 60 -4.94 5.43 4.56
C LYS A 60 -4.17 5.70 3.28
N ALA A 61 -2.98 5.12 3.17
CA ALA A 61 -2.16 5.13 1.98
C ALA A 61 -1.50 3.77 1.81
N ILE A 62 -1.25 3.39 0.57
CA ILE A 62 -0.50 2.18 0.22
C ILE A 62 0.57 2.57 -0.79
N VAL A 63 1.81 2.18 -0.50
CA VAL A 63 2.93 2.36 -1.42
C VAL A 63 3.38 0.99 -1.90
N ILE A 64 3.24 0.76 -3.18
CA ILE A 64 3.55 -0.49 -3.87
C ILE A 64 4.93 -0.34 -4.52
N PHE A 65 5.91 -1.06 -3.99
CA PHE A 65 7.26 -1.13 -4.53
C PHE A 65 7.40 -2.28 -5.53
N PRO A 66 8.44 -2.28 -6.38
CA PRO A 66 8.73 -3.41 -7.26
C PRO A 66 8.69 -4.74 -6.52
N GLY A 67 7.90 -5.68 -7.03
CA GLY A 67 7.67 -6.97 -6.38
C GLY A 67 6.95 -7.97 -7.28
N GLY A 68 6.83 -9.19 -6.82
CA GLY A 68 6.26 -10.31 -7.58
C GLY A 68 4.74 -10.47 -7.40
N PHE A 69 4.30 -11.71 -7.51
CA PHE A 69 2.88 -12.08 -7.51
C PHE A 69 2.12 -11.63 -6.25
N GLY A 70 2.73 -11.74 -5.06
CA GLY A 70 2.08 -11.29 -3.83
C GLY A 70 1.85 -9.78 -3.81
N THR A 71 2.80 -9.00 -4.35
CA THR A 71 2.67 -7.55 -4.47
C THR A 71 1.59 -7.17 -5.49
N LEU A 72 1.52 -7.87 -6.62
CA LEU A 72 0.48 -7.68 -7.63
C LEU A 72 -0.91 -8.05 -7.09
N ASP A 73 -1.02 -9.13 -6.34
CA ASP A 73 -2.25 -9.55 -5.67
C ASP A 73 -2.77 -8.45 -4.73
N GLU A 74 -1.92 -7.89 -3.90
CA GLU A 74 -2.29 -6.78 -3.00
C GLU A 74 -2.66 -5.51 -3.76
N PHE A 75 -1.92 -5.18 -4.81
CA PHE A 75 -2.18 -4.00 -5.65
C PHE A 75 -3.54 -4.08 -6.36
N PHE A 76 -3.80 -5.18 -7.06
CA PHE A 76 -5.06 -5.34 -7.81
C PHE A 76 -6.26 -5.52 -6.88
N GLU A 77 -6.11 -6.12 -5.71
CA GLU A 77 -7.18 -6.15 -4.71
C GLU A 77 -7.57 -4.73 -4.28
N VAL A 78 -6.58 -3.89 -3.94
CA VAL A 78 -6.84 -2.50 -3.56
C VAL A 78 -7.50 -1.72 -4.69
N LEU A 79 -6.98 -1.82 -5.91
CA LEU A 79 -7.58 -1.15 -7.07
C LEU A 79 -9.03 -1.59 -7.28
N THR A 80 -9.30 -2.88 -7.21
CA THR A 80 -10.66 -3.43 -7.35
C THR A 80 -11.61 -2.90 -6.27
N LEU A 81 -11.15 -2.83 -5.03
CA LEU A 81 -11.95 -2.32 -3.92
C LEU A 81 -12.25 -0.81 -4.06
N VAL A 82 -11.31 -0.03 -4.57
CA VAL A 82 -11.49 1.39 -4.83
C VAL A 82 -12.39 1.61 -6.04
N GLN A 83 -12.13 0.95 -7.16
CA GLN A 83 -12.91 1.00 -8.39
C GLN A 83 -14.39 0.67 -8.16
N THR A 84 -14.66 -0.42 -7.45
CA THR A 84 -16.01 -0.89 -7.16
C THR A 84 -16.69 -0.15 -6.00
N ARG A 85 -16.03 0.84 -5.41
CA ARG A 85 -16.50 1.61 -4.25
C ARG A 85 -16.82 0.74 -3.01
N LYS A 86 -16.28 -0.46 -2.93
CA LYS A 86 -16.34 -1.29 -1.72
C LYS A 86 -15.49 -0.67 -0.61
N LEU A 87 -14.38 -0.06 -0.96
CA LEU A 87 -13.61 0.80 -0.07
C LEU A 87 -14.09 2.24 -0.26
N ARG A 88 -14.88 2.74 0.72
CA ARG A 88 -15.48 4.09 0.64
C ARG A 88 -14.58 5.19 1.22
N LYS A 89 -13.58 4.81 2.01
CA LYS A 89 -12.63 5.78 2.55
C LYS A 89 -11.64 6.22 1.46
N PRO A 90 -11.26 7.49 1.41
CA PRO A 90 -10.18 7.94 0.55
C PRO A 90 -8.89 7.19 0.88
N MET A 91 -8.19 6.74 -0.15
CA MET A 91 -6.92 6.04 -0.03
C MET A 91 -5.95 6.55 -1.10
N ALA A 92 -4.75 6.93 -0.67
CA ALA A 92 -3.67 7.20 -1.59
C ALA A 92 -3.04 5.88 -2.03
N VAL A 93 -3.09 5.55 -3.32
CA VAL A 93 -2.45 4.37 -3.88
C VAL A 93 -1.29 4.83 -4.75
N ILE A 94 -0.08 4.35 -4.46
CA ILE A 94 1.16 4.73 -5.12
C ILE A 94 1.84 3.52 -5.71
N LEU A 95 2.21 3.60 -6.98
CA LEU A 95 3.18 2.71 -7.63
C LEU A 95 4.55 3.40 -7.64
N TYR A 96 5.47 2.90 -6.84
CA TYR A 96 6.83 3.42 -6.78
C TYR A 96 7.75 2.68 -7.75
N GLY A 97 8.46 3.42 -8.61
CA GLY A 97 9.36 2.87 -9.63
C GLY A 97 8.69 2.74 -11.00
N LYS A 98 8.50 3.85 -11.70
CA LYS A 98 7.80 3.93 -13.00
C LYS A 98 8.38 2.98 -14.04
N SER A 99 9.72 2.90 -14.14
CA SER A 99 10.38 2.04 -15.14
C SER A 99 10.01 0.57 -14.95
N TYR A 100 10.09 0.07 -13.72
CA TYR A 100 9.71 -1.32 -13.41
C TYR A 100 8.26 -1.60 -13.77
N TRP A 101 7.34 -0.75 -13.32
CA TRP A 101 5.92 -1.00 -13.51
C TRP A 101 5.47 -0.85 -14.96
N SER A 102 6.10 0.02 -15.73
CA SER A 102 5.83 0.15 -17.18
C SER A 102 6.27 -1.08 -17.98
N GLU A 103 7.28 -1.81 -17.52
CA GLU A 103 7.70 -3.07 -18.14
C GLU A 103 6.79 -4.25 -17.76
N ILE A 104 6.29 -4.27 -16.52
CA ILE A 104 5.49 -5.38 -15.99
C ILE A 104 4.00 -5.25 -16.31
N LEU A 105 3.45 -4.03 -16.31
CA LEU A 105 2.02 -3.76 -16.45
C LEU A 105 1.73 -2.94 -17.69
N ASN A 106 0.98 -3.52 -18.63
CA ASN A 106 0.43 -2.78 -19.75
C ASN A 106 -1.04 -2.42 -19.50
N LEU A 107 -1.27 -1.42 -18.65
CA LEU A 107 -2.62 -0.98 -18.29
C LEU A 107 -3.34 -0.27 -19.45
N ASP A 108 -2.61 0.38 -20.35
CA ASP A 108 -3.19 0.97 -21.57
C ASP A 108 -3.80 -0.10 -22.48
N ALA A 109 -3.20 -1.29 -22.53
CA ALA A 109 -3.79 -2.41 -23.24
C ALA A 109 -5.10 -2.86 -22.59
N MET A 110 -5.24 -2.84 -21.28
CA MET A 110 -6.48 -3.16 -20.59
C MET A 110 -7.60 -2.16 -20.94
N VAL A 111 -7.27 -0.88 -21.01
CA VAL A 111 -8.20 0.16 -21.51
C VAL A 111 -8.58 -0.11 -22.98
N LYS A 112 -7.59 -0.37 -23.84
CA LYS A 112 -7.83 -0.68 -25.27
C LYS A 112 -8.76 -1.87 -25.47
N TYR A 113 -8.64 -2.90 -24.67
CA TYR A 113 -9.51 -4.10 -24.73
C TYR A 113 -10.83 -3.93 -23.95
N GLY A 114 -11.06 -2.79 -23.32
CA GLY A 114 -12.30 -2.50 -22.60
C GLY A 114 -12.49 -3.29 -21.30
N THR A 115 -11.39 -3.77 -20.70
CA THR A 115 -11.43 -4.50 -19.43
C THR A 115 -11.38 -3.59 -18.21
N ILE A 116 -10.91 -2.34 -18.40
CA ILE A 116 -10.98 -1.23 -17.45
C ILE A 116 -11.32 0.05 -18.19
N ASP A 117 -11.85 1.04 -17.46
CA ASP A 117 -12.10 2.38 -18.00
C ASP A 117 -10.84 3.25 -17.97
N PRO A 118 -10.69 4.24 -18.90
CA PRO A 118 -9.58 5.21 -18.83
C PRO A 118 -9.50 5.92 -17.47
N ALA A 119 -10.63 6.19 -16.81
CA ALA A 119 -10.69 6.80 -15.49
C ALA A 119 -10.08 5.93 -14.38
N ASP A 120 -10.00 4.61 -14.58
CA ASP A 120 -9.38 3.71 -13.61
C ASP A 120 -7.87 3.93 -13.47
N LEU A 121 -7.22 4.51 -14.48
CA LEU A 121 -5.80 4.88 -14.43
C LEU A 121 -5.53 6.04 -13.44
N GLU A 122 -6.56 6.77 -13.03
CA GLU A 122 -6.47 7.84 -12.03
C GLU A 122 -6.59 7.31 -10.58
N LEU A 123 -6.87 6.02 -10.39
CA LEU A 123 -7.02 5.41 -9.07
C LEU A 123 -5.70 5.31 -8.30
N PHE A 124 -4.57 5.45 -8.99
CA PHE A 124 -3.24 5.39 -8.39
C PHE A 124 -2.31 6.46 -9.00
N LYS A 125 -1.20 6.71 -8.31
CA LYS A 125 -0.15 7.62 -8.77
C LYS A 125 1.17 6.87 -8.93
N SER A 126 1.78 6.95 -10.11
CA SER A 126 3.15 6.45 -10.33
C SER A 126 4.18 7.53 -9.99
N VAL A 127 5.19 7.15 -9.20
CA VAL A 127 6.25 8.06 -8.73
C VAL A 127 7.62 7.38 -8.80
N ASP A 128 8.69 8.18 -8.78
CA ASP A 128 10.08 7.70 -8.74
C ASP A 128 10.86 8.25 -7.54
N SER A 129 10.29 9.18 -6.78
CA SER A 129 10.97 9.76 -5.63
C SER A 129 10.13 9.68 -4.36
N VAL A 130 10.84 9.71 -3.22
CA VAL A 130 10.22 9.75 -1.90
C VAL A 130 9.42 11.04 -1.71
N ASP A 131 9.95 12.16 -2.21
CA ASP A 131 9.29 13.47 -2.09
C ASP A 131 7.97 13.52 -2.87
N GLU A 132 7.92 12.95 -4.10
CA GLU A 132 6.68 12.82 -4.86
C GLU A 132 5.65 11.94 -4.12
N ALA A 133 6.08 10.81 -3.56
CA ALA A 133 5.22 9.92 -2.81
C ALA A 133 4.66 10.62 -1.56
N PHE A 134 5.53 11.28 -0.80
CA PHE A 134 5.16 11.99 0.42
C PHE A 134 4.18 13.14 0.13
N ALA A 135 4.46 13.97 -0.87
CA ALA A 135 3.59 15.07 -1.27
C ALA A 135 2.19 14.56 -1.68
N TYR A 136 2.12 13.45 -2.43
CA TYR A 136 0.85 12.86 -2.83
C TYR A 136 0.06 12.31 -1.64
N ILE A 137 0.73 11.59 -0.72
CA ILE A 137 0.08 11.04 0.48
C ILE A 137 -0.46 12.17 1.36
N THR A 138 0.36 13.17 1.66
CA THR A 138 -0.03 14.28 2.54
C THR A 138 -1.18 15.08 1.93
N GLY A 139 -1.12 15.40 0.63
CA GLY A 139 -2.21 16.08 -0.07
C GLY A 139 -3.52 15.30 0.00
N LYS A 140 -3.49 13.98 -0.22
CA LYS A 140 -4.68 13.13 -0.09
C LYS A 140 -5.20 13.03 1.34
N MET A 141 -4.33 13.05 2.33
CA MET A 141 -4.72 13.03 3.74
C MET A 141 -5.37 14.36 4.17
N GLU A 142 -4.88 15.50 3.69
CA GLU A 142 -5.45 16.82 3.97
C GLU A 142 -6.87 16.97 3.41
N GLU A 143 -7.17 16.33 2.26
CA GLU A 143 -8.54 16.30 1.71
C GLU A 143 -9.54 15.61 2.65
N VAL A 144 -9.09 14.78 3.59
CA VAL A 144 -9.90 13.87 4.40
C VAL A 144 -9.92 14.25 5.88
N LEU A 145 -8.86 14.85 6.36
CA LEU A 145 -8.79 15.31 7.76
C LEU A 145 -9.58 16.60 7.89
N PRO A 146 -10.54 16.68 8.84
CA PRO A 146 -11.16 17.97 9.15
C PRO A 146 -10.05 18.94 9.55
N LEU A 147 -10.09 20.14 8.97
CA LEU A 147 -9.19 21.23 9.38
C LEU A 147 -9.23 21.38 10.90
N PRO A 148 -8.09 21.64 11.57
CA PRO A 148 -8.07 21.88 13.01
C PRO A 148 -9.05 23.02 13.35
N GLY A 149 -10.15 22.71 14.01
CA GLY A 149 -11.19 23.68 14.39
C GLY A 149 -12.60 23.41 13.86
N ALA A 150 -12.81 22.40 13.03
CA ALA A 150 -14.17 21.93 12.72
C ALA A 150 -14.67 21.07 13.89
N SER A 151 -15.51 21.65 14.74
CA SER A 151 -16.25 20.92 15.78
C SER A 151 -17.14 19.86 15.14
N LEU A 152 -17.13 18.66 15.73
CA LEU A 152 -18.07 17.57 15.46
C LEU A 152 -19.51 18.02 15.69
#